data_12956a55ee73588b9eab56e0cf0a5a29
#
_entry.id   12956a55ee73588b9eab56e0cf0a5a29
#
_cell.length_a   1.000
_cell.length_b   1.000
_cell.length_c   1.000
_cell.angle_alpha   90.00
_cell.angle_beta   90.00
_cell.angle_gamma   90.00
#
_symmetry.space_group_name_H-M   'P 1'
#
loop_
_entity.id
_entity.type
_entity.pdbx_description
1 polymer ?
#
loop_
_entity_poly.entity_id
_entity_poly.type
_entity_poly.pdbx_seq_one_letter_code
_entity_poly.pdbx_strand_id
1 'polypeptide(L)'
;PYTTLFLSLDRNDSYLETSASAIYVYCLAHAINKGWIDAIAYGPVAHLGWHAVAGKINAEGQVEGTCVGTGMAFDPAFYYYRPVNVYAAHGYGPVLWAGAEMIRLLKNQYPQMNDSAVQYYQKKQKTTAPIFAVETEERND
;
A
#
# COMPACT_ATOMS: atom_id res chain seq x y z
N PRO A 1 -21.25 -14.76 -8.84
CA PRO A 1 -19.85 -15.06 -8.99
C PRO A 1 -19.05 -13.97 -8.34
N TYR A 2 -18.94 -14.06 -7.05
CA TYR A 2 -18.19 -13.08 -6.28
C TYR A 2 -16.91 -13.75 -5.86
N THR A 3 -15.87 -13.40 -6.53
CA THR A 3 -14.51 -13.75 -6.22
C THR A 3 -14.14 -13.01 -4.95
N THR A 4 -14.21 -13.48 -3.97
CA THR A 4 -13.63 -14.24 -2.94
C THR A 4 -12.70 -13.53 -1.99
N LEU A 5 -11.71 -12.81 -2.41
CA LEU A 5 -10.92 -11.89 -1.61
C LEU A 5 -11.70 -10.59 -1.34
N PHE A 6 -12.60 -10.22 -2.24
CA PHE A 6 -13.46 -9.05 -2.10
C PHE A 6 -14.65 -9.22 -1.16
N LEU A 7 -15.07 -10.44 -0.86
CA LEU A 7 -16.15 -10.68 0.09
C LEU A 7 -15.77 -10.31 1.53
N SER A 8 -14.48 -10.16 1.79
CA SER A 8 -13.98 -9.82 3.10
C SER A 8 -13.46 -8.39 3.25
N LEU A 9 -13.56 -7.53 2.22
CA LEU A 9 -13.10 -6.14 2.31
C LEU A 9 -13.91 -5.30 3.30
N ASP A 10 -15.17 -5.66 3.52
CA ASP A 10 -16.09 -5.03 4.46
C ASP A 10 -16.10 -5.71 5.85
N ARG A 11 -15.25 -6.73 6.03
CA ARG A 11 -15.17 -7.51 7.26
C ARG A 11 -13.87 -7.22 8.01
N ASN A 12 -14.00 -6.62 9.15
CA ASN A 12 -12.87 -6.28 10.03
C ASN A 12 -12.25 -7.50 10.75
N ASP A 13 -12.90 -8.66 10.70
CA ASP A 13 -12.43 -9.92 11.26
C ASP A 13 -11.74 -10.83 10.22
N SER A 14 -11.63 -10.38 8.96
CA SER A 14 -10.88 -11.08 7.92
C SER A 14 -9.38 -10.84 8.06
N TYR A 15 -8.56 -11.83 7.70
CA TYR A 15 -7.12 -11.64 7.65
C TYR A 15 -6.70 -10.75 6.47
N LEU A 16 -5.57 -10.03 6.64
CA LEU A 16 -4.99 -9.20 5.60
C LEU A 16 -4.21 -10.07 4.63
N GLU A 17 -4.70 -10.18 3.41
CA GLU A 17 -4.07 -10.97 2.36
C GLU A 17 -3.01 -10.11 1.64
N THR A 18 -1.75 -10.55 1.70
CA THR A 18 -0.60 -9.72 1.31
C THR A 18 -0.52 -9.53 -0.20
N SER A 19 -0.80 -10.53 -1.02
CA SER A 19 -0.68 -10.40 -2.47
C SER A 19 -1.71 -9.43 -3.05
N ALA A 20 -2.95 -9.49 -2.59
CA ALA A 20 -4.00 -8.55 -2.98
C ALA A 20 -3.68 -7.13 -2.50
N SER A 21 -3.23 -6.98 -1.25
CA SER A 21 -2.81 -5.68 -0.72
C SER A 21 -1.69 -5.06 -1.55
N ALA A 22 -0.69 -5.86 -1.93
CA ALA A 22 0.40 -5.42 -2.79
C ALA A 22 -0.08 -5.00 -4.19
N ILE A 23 -1.05 -5.71 -4.78
CA ILE A 23 -1.65 -5.30 -6.06
C ILE A 23 -2.35 -3.94 -5.92
N TYR A 24 -3.10 -3.69 -4.86
CA TYR A 24 -3.72 -2.38 -4.64
C TYR A 24 -2.69 -1.27 -4.50
N VAL A 25 -1.62 -1.49 -3.73
CA VAL A 25 -0.52 -0.53 -3.60
C VAL A 25 0.13 -0.26 -4.96
N TYR A 26 0.41 -1.32 -5.73
CA TYR A 26 0.93 -1.18 -7.09
C TYR A 26 0.02 -0.32 -7.96
N CYS A 27 -1.28 -0.62 -7.99
CA CYS A 27 -2.24 0.11 -8.81
C CYS A 27 -2.29 1.60 -8.44
N LEU A 28 -2.35 1.92 -7.15
CA LEU A 28 -2.36 3.31 -6.67
C LEU A 28 -1.07 4.03 -7.03
N ALA A 29 0.07 3.47 -6.66
CA ALA A 29 1.37 4.08 -6.92
C ALA A 29 1.64 4.24 -8.43
N HIS A 30 1.29 3.24 -9.24
CA HIS A 30 1.42 3.30 -10.69
C HIS A 30 0.52 4.39 -11.29
N ALA A 31 -0.74 4.46 -10.89
CA ALA A 31 -1.69 5.45 -11.37
C ALA A 31 -1.24 6.89 -11.02
N ILE A 32 -0.70 7.10 -9.81
CA ILE A 32 -0.10 8.38 -9.42
C ILE A 32 1.13 8.70 -10.28
N ASN A 33 2.03 7.74 -10.45
CA ASN A 33 3.24 7.91 -11.26
C ASN A 33 2.95 8.22 -12.74
N LYS A 34 1.79 7.76 -13.24
CA LYS A 34 1.29 8.07 -14.59
C LYS A 34 0.48 9.37 -14.67
N GLY A 35 0.19 10.01 -13.55
CA GLY A 35 -0.65 11.19 -13.50
C GLY A 35 -2.12 10.92 -13.77
N TRP A 36 -2.58 9.69 -13.61
CA TRP A 36 -3.99 9.32 -13.81
C TRP A 36 -4.86 9.69 -12.62
N ILE A 37 -4.28 9.68 -11.42
CA ILE A 37 -4.93 10.09 -10.19
C ILE A 37 -4.03 11.06 -9.41
N ASP A 38 -4.63 11.86 -8.55
CA ASP A 38 -3.94 12.89 -7.79
C ASP A 38 -3.06 12.30 -6.66
N ALA A 39 -1.80 12.73 -6.61
CA ALA A 39 -0.83 12.28 -5.61
C ALA A 39 -1.18 12.76 -4.19
N ILE A 40 -1.77 13.95 -4.05
CA ILE A 40 -2.13 14.52 -2.74
C ILE A 40 -3.26 13.72 -2.12
N ALA A 41 -4.27 13.36 -2.92
CA ALA A 41 -5.42 12.61 -2.44
C ALA A 41 -5.10 11.13 -2.17
N TYR A 42 -4.34 10.48 -3.05
CA TYR A 42 -4.14 9.02 -3.03
C TYR A 42 -2.76 8.58 -2.54
N GLY A 43 -1.78 9.48 -2.51
CA GLY A 43 -0.43 9.18 -2.04
C GLY A 43 -0.37 8.65 -0.60
N PRO A 44 -1.08 9.27 0.37
CA PRO A 44 -1.12 8.77 1.74
C PRO A 44 -1.63 7.33 1.84
N VAL A 45 -2.66 6.97 1.06
CA VAL A 45 -3.23 5.61 1.04
C VAL A 45 -2.24 4.61 0.45
N ALA A 46 -1.56 4.97 -0.65
CA ALA A 46 -0.51 4.14 -1.23
C ALA A 46 0.64 3.91 -0.24
N HIS A 47 1.04 4.94 0.49
CA HIS A 47 2.11 4.87 1.49
C HIS A 47 1.73 3.97 2.68
N LEU A 48 0.53 4.14 3.24
CA LEU A 48 0.03 3.30 4.33
C LEU A 48 -0.09 1.84 3.89
N GLY A 49 -0.62 1.60 2.69
CA GLY A 49 -0.71 0.26 2.12
C GLY A 49 0.67 -0.38 1.95
N TRP A 50 1.66 0.38 1.46
CA TRP A 50 3.03 -0.11 1.34
C TRP A 50 3.64 -0.45 2.69
N HIS A 51 3.42 0.36 3.72
CA HIS A 51 3.88 0.06 5.09
C HIS A 51 3.34 -1.27 5.59
N ALA A 52 2.05 -1.52 5.37
CA ALA A 52 1.42 -2.79 5.74
C ALA A 52 2.01 -3.98 4.98
N VAL A 53 2.24 -3.84 3.67
CA VAL A 53 2.86 -4.88 2.83
C VAL A 53 4.32 -5.13 3.20
N ALA A 54 5.11 -4.07 3.37
CA ALA A 54 6.52 -4.17 3.74
C ALA A 54 6.72 -4.85 5.10
N GLY A 55 5.81 -4.61 6.06
CA GLY A 55 5.79 -5.27 7.35
C GLY A 55 5.48 -6.78 7.29
N LYS A 56 5.10 -7.30 6.11
CA LYS A 56 4.91 -8.74 5.86
C LYS A 56 6.12 -9.43 5.23
N ILE A 57 7.22 -8.73 5.04
CA ILE A 57 8.48 -9.31 4.60
C ILE A 57 9.29 -9.64 5.84
N ASN A 58 9.54 -10.92 6.09
CA ASN A 58 10.31 -11.36 7.25
C ASN A 58 11.83 -11.19 7.04
N ALA A 59 12.61 -11.53 8.06
CA ALA A 59 14.07 -11.37 8.04
C ALA A 59 14.77 -12.23 6.97
N GLU A 60 14.15 -13.32 6.55
CA GLU A 60 14.61 -14.21 5.48
C GLU A 60 14.22 -13.71 4.09
N GLY A 61 13.52 -12.59 3.99
CA GLY A 61 13.00 -12.03 2.73
C GLY A 61 11.77 -12.75 2.19
N GLN A 62 11.09 -13.54 3.02
CA GLN A 62 9.88 -14.26 2.62
C GLN A 62 8.65 -13.36 2.83
N VAL A 63 7.66 -13.52 1.95
CA VAL A 63 6.39 -12.78 2.01
C VAL A 63 5.37 -13.58 2.81
N GLU A 64 5.04 -13.10 3.99
CA GLU A 64 4.02 -13.67 4.87
C GLU A 64 2.61 -13.22 4.47
N GLY A 65 1.59 -13.96 4.91
CA GLY A 65 0.18 -13.59 4.72
C GLY A 65 -0.33 -13.75 3.29
N THR A 66 0.39 -14.45 2.42
CA THR A 66 -0.08 -14.78 1.07
C THR A 66 -0.98 -16.01 1.12
N CYS A 67 -2.22 -15.87 0.61
CA CYS A 67 -3.18 -16.94 0.48
C CYS A 67 -2.64 -18.05 -0.45
N VAL A 68 -2.82 -19.29 -0.08
CA VAL A 68 -2.48 -20.40 -0.98
C VAL A 68 -3.41 -20.41 -2.21
N GLY A 69 -3.00 -21.13 -3.26
CA GLY A 69 -3.80 -21.28 -4.49
C GLY A 69 -5.25 -21.62 -4.15
N THR A 70 -6.19 -20.86 -4.71
CA THR A 70 -7.60 -20.91 -4.34
C THR A 70 -8.44 -21.35 -5.52
N GLY A 71 -9.16 -22.44 -5.35
CA GLY A 71 -10.20 -22.87 -6.28
C GLY A 71 -11.48 -22.06 -6.11
N MET A 72 -12.56 -22.57 -6.64
CA MET A 72 -13.89 -21.95 -6.55
C MET A 72 -14.79 -22.77 -5.61
N ALA A 73 -15.49 -22.07 -4.73
CA ALA A 73 -16.49 -22.66 -3.85
C ALA A 73 -17.74 -21.76 -3.77
N PHE A 74 -18.89 -22.36 -3.41
CA PHE A 74 -20.15 -21.64 -3.26
C PHE A 74 -20.29 -21.00 -1.88
N ASP A 75 -19.62 -21.57 -0.86
CA ASP A 75 -19.69 -21.06 0.51
C ASP A 75 -18.62 -19.98 0.73
N PRO A 76 -18.99 -18.74 1.12
CA PRO A 76 -18.05 -17.69 1.47
C PRO A 76 -17.05 -18.10 2.57
N ALA A 77 -17.43 -18.99 3.49
CA ALA A 77 -16.54 -19.48 4.56
C ALA A 77 -15.28 -20.16 3.99
N PHE A 78 -15.37 -20.79 2.82
CA PHE A 78 -14.20 -21.37 2.16
C PHE A 78 -13.10 -20.35 1.90
N TYR A 79 -13.46 -19.14 1.51
CA TYR A 79 -12.51 -18.07 1.18
C TYR A 79 -12.00 -17.39 2.44
N TYR A 80 -12.87 -17.23 3.42
CA TYR A 80 -12.55 -16.60 4.69
C TYR A 80 -11.46 -17.36 5.46
N TYR A 81 -11.48 -18.68 5.41
CA TYR A 81 -10.54 -19.55 6.12
C TYR A 81 -9.41 -20.11 5.23
N ARG A 82 -9.13 -19.51 4.10
CA ARG A 82 -8.00 -19.98 3.27
C ARG A 82 -6.70 -19.82 4.03
N PRO A 83 -5.86 -20.89 4.05
CA PRO A 83 -4.55 -20.81 4.69
C PRO A 83 -3.61 -19.88 3.94
N VAL A 84 -2.64 -19.34 4.65
CA VAL A 84 -1.54 -18.53 4.10
C VAL A 84 -0.23 -19.31 4.15
N ASN A 85 0.68 -19.04 3.23
CA ASN A 85 1.96 -19.73 3.19
C ASN A 85 3.04 -18.84 2.57
N VAL A 86 4.22 -18.78 3.21
CA VAL A 86 5.39 -18.04 2.70
C VAL A 86 5.94 -18.61 1.38
N TYR A 87 5.65 -19.85 1.05
CA TYR A 87 6.03 -20.46 -0.24
C TYR A 87 4.99 -20.24 -1.35
N ALA A 88 3.95 -19.47 -1.10
CA ALA A 88 2.99 -19.08 -2.12
C ALA A 88 3.63 -18.09 -3.10
N ALA A 89 4.18 -18.61 -4.20
CA ALA A 89 5.02 -17.86 -5.13
C ALA A 89 4.35 -16.60 -5.72
N HIS A 90 3.03 -16.62 -5.88
CA HIS A 90 2.26 -15.48 -6.42
C HIS A 90 2.22 -14.25 -5.50
N GLY A 91 2.67 -14.34 -4.25
CA GLY A 91 2.81 -13.19 -3.36
C GLY A 91 4.02 -12.32 -3.70
N TYR A 92 5.08 -12.89 -4.22
CA TYR A 92 6.35 -12.19 -4.45
C TYR A 92 6.29 -11.19 -5.61
N GLY A 93 5.69 -11.58 -6.73
CA GLY A 93 5.54 -10.69 -7.89
C GLY A 93 4.86 -9.36 -7.57
N PRO A 94 3.66 -9.38 -6.99
CA PRO A 94 2.96 -8.16 -6.58
C PRO A 94 3.75 -7.29 -5.61
N VAL A 95 4.43 -7.87 -4.63
CA VAL A 95 5.25 -7.13 -3.65
C VAL A 95 6.42 -6.43 -4.35
N LEU A 96 7.11 -7.10 -5.28
CA LEU A 96 8.19 -6.50 -6.05
C LEU A 96 7.69 -5.36 -6.95
N TRP A 97 6.55 -5.53 -7.61
CA TRP A 97 5.94 -4.49 -8.44
C TRP A 97 5.49 -3.29 -7.61
N ALA A 98 4.85 -3.53 -6.48
CA ALA A 98 4.45 -2.46 -5.56
C ALA A 98 5.67 -1.69 -5.05
N GLY A 99 6.72 -2.38 -4.62
CA GLY A 99 7.97 -1.76 -4.17
C GLY A 99 8.63 -0.91 -5.26
N ALA A 100 8.68 -1.41 -6.49
CA ALA A 100 9.24 -0.68 -7.63
C ALA A 100 8.48 0.62 -7.93
N GLU A 101 7.14 0.57 -7.92
CA GLU A 101 6.32 1.77 -8.14
C GLU A 101 6.37 2.73 -6.95
N MET A 102 6.45 2.22 -5.71
CA MET A 102 6.64 3.07 -4.52
C MET A 102 7.99 3.78 -4.53
N ILE A 103 9.08 3.11 -4.93
CA ILE A 103 10.39 3.76 -5.10
C ILE A 103 10.31 4.90 -6.14
N ARG A 104 9.60 4.66 -7.25
CA ARG A 104 9.37 5.69 -8.28
C ARG A 104 8.54 6.84 -7.74
N LEU A 105 7.46 6.55 -7.02
CA LEU A 105 6.60 7.54 -6.39
C LEU A 105 7.38 8.44 -5.43
N LEU A 106 8.19 7.85 -4.54
CA LEU A 106 9.00 8.58 -3.57
C LEU A 106 10.11 9.44 -4.20
N LYS A 107 10.57 9.08 -5.40
CA LYS A 107 11.53 9.89 -6.17
C LYS A 107 10.88 11.07 -6.90
N ASN A 108 9.65 10.92 -7.35
CA ASN A 108 8.93 11.90 -8.18
C ASN A 108 8.02 12.81 -7.36
N GLN A 109 7.50 12.32 -6.25
CA GLN A 109 6.66 13.05 -5.31
C GLN A 109 7.43 13.19 -4.00
N TYR A 110 7.40 14.34 -3.39
CA TYR A 110 8.17 14.63 -2.17
C TYR A 110 7.27 14.47 -0.94
N PRO A 111 7.12 13.24 -0.40
CA PRO A 111 6.27 13.04 0.76
C PRO A 111 6.88 13.73 1.98
N GLN A 112 6.03 14.40 2.72
CA GLN A 112 6.37 14.97 4.02
C GLN A 112 5.35 14.48 5.04
N MET A 113 5.80 14.28 6.27
CA MET A 113 4.94 13.92 7.38
C MET A 113 4.79 15.11 8.30
N ASN A 114 3.56 15.45 8.63
CA ASN A 114 3.25 16.32 9.74
C ASN A 114 2.67 15.50 10.90
N ASP A 115 2.28 16.16 11.98
CA ASP A 115 1.72 15.53 13.18
C ASP A 115 0.39 14.78 12.96
N SER A 116 -0.25 14.98 11.82
CA SER A 116 -1.56 14.39 11.51
C SER A 116 -1.60 13.53 10.25
N ALA A 117 -0.68 13.71 9.29
CA ALA A 117 -0.76 13.00 8.01
C ALA A 117 0.56 12.91 7.24
N VAL A 118 0.60 12.01 6.26
CA VAL A 118 1.57 12.01 5.19
C VAL A 118 1.02 12.84 4.03
N GLN A 119 1.74 13.86 3.62
CA GLN A 119 1.39 14.71 2.49
C GLN A 119 2.39 14.52 1.36
N TYR A 120 1.92 14.57 0.12
CA TYR A 120 2.73 14.45 -1.08
C TYR A 120 2.78 15.78 -1.83
N TYR A 121 3.99 16.23 -2.16
CA TYR A 121 4.21 17.48 -2.88
C TYR A 121 4.80 17.21 -4.26
N GLN A 122 4.37 17.98 -5.25
CA GLN A 122 4.90 17.86 -6.61
C GLN A 122 6.29 18.49 -6.78
N LYS A 123 6.72 19.33 -5.82
CA LYS A 123 8.02 19.97 -5.84
C LYS A 123 8.75 19.75 -4.54
N LYS A 124 10.06 19.55 -4.64
CA LYS A 124 10.91 19.44 -3.45
C LYS A 124 10.85 20.74 -2.67
N GLN A 125 10.47 20.67 -1.42
CA GLN A 125 10.53 21.80 -0.50
C GLN A 125 11.99 22.22 -0.30
N LYS A 126 12.27 23.52 -0.35
CA LYS A 126 13.63 24.07 -0.20
C LYS A 126 14.10 24.16 1.26
N THR A 127 13.20 24.00 2.20
CA THR A 127 13.50 24.13 3.62
C THR A 127 13.93 22.80 4.24
N THR A 128 14.88 22.86 5.16
CA THR A 128 15.25 21.75 6.05
C THR A 128 14.59 21.86 7.40
N ALA A 129 13.76 22.88 7.63
CA ALA A 129 13.02 23.07 8.87
C ALA A 129 12.01 21.91 9.07
N PRO A 130 11.70 21.57 10.32
CA PRO A 130 10.62 20.63 10.62
C PRO A 130 9.29 21.12 10.01
N ILE A 131 8.46 20.18 9.54
CA ILE A 131 7.21 20.48 8.81
C ILE A 131 6.30 21.44 9.59
N PHE A 132 6.22 21.29 10.91
CA PHE A 132 5.42 22.16 11.77
C PHE A 132 6.00 23.58 11.93
N ALA A 133 7.27 23.82 11.63
CA ALA A 133 7.87 25.15 11.62
C ALA A 133 7.53 25.92 10.32
N VAL A 134 7.27 25.23 9.22
CA VAL A 134 6.88 25.84 7.94
C VAL A 134 5.46 26.37 7.99
N GLU A 135 4.54 25.67 8.68
CA GLU A 135 3.15 26.11 8.84
C GLU A 135 3.02 27.39 9.72
N THR A 136 3.99 27.65 10.58
CA THR A 136 4.01 28.87 11.41
C THR A 136 4.55 30.09 10.68
N GLU A 137 5.41 29.92 9.67
CA GLU A 137 5.96 31.04 8.88
C GLU A 137 4.95 31.58 7.86
N GLU A 138 4.10 30.71 7.30
CA GLU A 138 3.07 31.12 6.32
C GLU A 138 1.86 31.85 6.94
N ARG A 139 1.72 31.85 8.28
CA ARG A 139 0.63 32.54 8.98
C ARG A 139 0.96 33.98 9.43
N ASN A 140 2.19 34.43 9.23
CA ASN A 140 2.65 35.73 9.71
C ASN A 140 2.84 36.75 8.58
N ASP A 141 2.47 36.41 7.35
CA ASP A 141 2.41 37.31 6.18
C ASP A 141 0.94 37.61 5.82
#